data_7a9d0aa62240b5482dc1f5ec76c14e5e
#
_entry.id   7a9d0aa62240b5482dc1f5ec76c14e5e
#
_cell.length_a   1.000
_cell.length_b   1.000
_cell.length_c   1.000
_cell.angle_alpha   90.00
_cell.angle_beta   90.00
_cell.angle_gamma   90.00
#
_symmetry.space_group_name_H-M   'P 1'
#
loop_
_entity.id
_entity.type
_entity.pdbx_description
1 polymer ?
#
loop_
_entity_poly.entity_id
_entity_poly.type
_entity_poly.pdbx_seq_one_letter_code
_entity_poly.pdbx_strand_id
1 'polypeptide(L)'
;MKGDTVMKKVTAFYIEGCPYCKQAREALKELCEGDEKYSSVEIEWVDENLHPEISERYDYYHVPSMFVDGVKVYEAHRGEKYEQCRENVKRVLEEALK
;
A
#
# COMPACT_ATOMS: atom_id res chain seq x y z
N MET A 1 -25.37 -11.07 3.22
CA MET A 1 -25.00 -11.09 3.43
C MET A 1 -24.39 -10.68 3.79
N LYS A 2 -24.05 -10.62 4.29
CA LYS A 2 -23.49 -10.36 4.66
C LYS A 2 -22.74 -9.93 4.45
N GLY A 3 -22.84 -9.86 4.85
CA GLY A 3 -21.73 -9.43 4.88
C GLY A 3 -20.98 -9.16 3.86
N ASP A 4 -21.26 -9.07 3.47
CA ASP A 4 -20.88 -8.77 2.45
C ASP A 4 -20.16 -7.63 2.30
N THR A 5 -19.63 -7.07 3.23
CA THR A 5 -18.71 -6.05 3.15
C THR A 5 -17.42 -6.65 2.90
N VAL A 6 -17.14 -6.98 1.73
CA VAL A 6 -15.85 -7.45 1.33
C VAL A 6 -15.00 -6.22 1.08
N MET A 7 -14.01 -6.01 1.88
CA MET A 7 -13.05 -4.97 1.63
C MET A 7 -12.23 -5.30 0.42
N LYS A 8 -11.86 -4.29 -0.32
CA LYS A 8 -11.00 -4.47 -1.48
C LYS A 8 -9.61 -4.88 -1.04
N LYS A 9 -8.98 -5.70 -1.85
CA LYS A 9 -7.64 -6.20 -1.55
C LYS A 9 -6.58 -5.16 -1.89
N VAL A 10 -5.66 -4.92 -0.96
CA VAL A 10 -4.51 -4.06 -1.19
C VAL A 10 -3.28 -4.91 -1.39
N THR A 11 -2.57 -4.70 -2.49
CA THR A 11 -1.30 -5.37 -2.77
C THR A 11 -0.22 -4.29 -2.79
N ALA A 12 0.81 -4.47 -1.97
CA ALA A 12 1.89 -3.49 -1.83
C ALA A 12 3.21 -4.14 -2.18
N PHE A 13 3.90 -3.58 -3.16
CA PHE A 13 5.21 -4.08 -3.59
C PHE A 13 6.32 -3.31 -2.90
N TYR A 14 7.37 -4.01 -2.48
CA TYR A 14 8.48 -3.41 -1.77
C TYR A 14 9.78 -4.19 -2.03
N ILE A 15 10.89 -3.63 -1.59
CA ILE A 15 12.16 -4.34 -1.51
C ILE A 15 12.76 -4.10 -0.14
N GLU A 16 13.59 -5.04 0.31
CA GLU A 16 14.26 -4.92 1.60
C GLU A 16 15.26 -3.77 1.54
N GLY A 17 15.33 -3.01 2.63
CA GLY A 17 16.30 -1.93 2.74
C GLY A 17 15.93 -0.64 2.06
N CYS A 18 14.75 -0.55 1.49
CA CYS A 18 14.30 0.65 0.81
C CYS A 18 13.78 1.70 1.79
N PRO A 19 14.37 2.89 1.86
CA PRO A 19 13.91 3.92 2.81
C PRO A 19 12.49 4.38 2.54
N TYR A 20 12.08 4.41 1.28
CA TYR A 20 10.71 4.82 0.95
C TYR A 20 9.70 3.77 1.38
N CYS A 21 10.08 2.49 1.34
CA CYS A 21 9.21 1.42 1.83
C CYS A 21 9.07 1.50 3.34
N LYS A 22 10.16 1.79 4.03
CA LYS A 22 10.12 1.99 5.48
C LYS A 22 9.23 3.17 5.84
N GLN A 23 9.36 4.27 5.09
CA GLN A 23 8.54 5.45 5.29
C GLN A 23 7.05 5.14 5.14
N ALA A 24 6.71 4.34 4.13
CA ALA A 24 5.32 3.96 3.90
C ALA A 24 4.77 3.09 5.03
N ARG A 25 5.60 2.18 5.56
CA ARG A 25 5.18 1.34 6.68
C ARG A 25 4.93 2.17 7.94
N GLU A 26 5.78 3.18 8.17
CA GLU A 26 5.60 4.07 9.31
C GLU A 26 4.34 4.90 9.16
N ALA A 27 4.07 5.39 7.96
CA ALA A 27 2.86 6.15 7.67
C ALA A 27 1.62 5.29 7.90
N LEU A 28 1.67 4.04 7.43
CA LEU A 28 0.57 3.10 7.62
C LEU A 28 0.30 2.86 9.10
N LYS A 29 1.36 2.66 9.87
CA LYS A 29 1.23 2.43 11.30
C LYS A 29 0.57 3.63 11.98
N GLU A 30 1.02 4.83 11.66
CA GLU A 30 0.47 6.04 12.23
C GLU A 30 -1.02 6.21 11.90
N LEU A 31 -1.37 5.96 10.65
CA LEU A 31 -2.77 6.09 10.23
C LEU A 31 -3.66 5.06 10.93
N CYS A 32 -3.19 3.84 11.07
CA CYS A 32 -3.97 2.79 11.73
C CYS A 32 -4.13 3.06 13.22
N GLU A 33 -3.10 3.64 13.85
CA GLU A 33 -3.19 4.00 15.26
C GLU A 33 -4.14 5.17 15.49
N GLY A 34 -4.24 6.04 14.51
CA GLY A 34 -5.10 7.21 14.62
C GLY A 34 -6.57 6.97 14.31
N ASP A 35 -6.87 5.91 13.59
CA ASP A 35 -8.25 5.62 13.19
C ASP A 35 -8.43 4.12 12.99
N GLU A 36 -9.29 3.54 13.83
CA GLU A 36 -9.54 2.11 13.84
C GLU A 36 -10.03 1.56 12.52
N LYS A 37 -10.73 2.36 11.71
CA LYS A 37 -11.24 1.89 10.42
C LYS A 37 -10.10 1.49 9.47
N TYR A 38 -8.95 2.15 9.58
CA TYR A 38 -7.81 1.83 8.73
C TYR A 38 -7.16 0.51 9.10
N SER A 39 -7.22 0.13 10.37
CA SER A 39 -6.61 -1.14 10.79
C SER A 39 -7.37 -2.36 10.31
N SER A 40 -8.60 -2.18 9.81
CA SER A 40 -9.34 -3.29 9.25
C SER A 40 -8.93 -3.61 7.81
N VAL A 41 -8.18 -2.74 7.17
CA VAL A 41 -7.73 -2.97 5.79
C VAL A 41 -6.55 -3.93 5.80
N GLU A 42 -6.68 -5.02 5.05
CA GLU A 42 -5.60 -6.00 4.93
C GLU A 42 -4.71 -5.66 3.75
N ILE A 43 -3.41 -5.66 3.99
CA ILE A 43 -2.44 -5.36 2.95
C ILE A 43 -1.53 -6.55 2.77
N GLU A 44 -1.47 -7.04 1.54
CA GLU A 44 -0.54 -8.10 1.19
C GLU A 44 0.75 -7.43 0.72
N TRP A 45 1.81 -7.59 1.50
CA TRP A 45 3.13 -7.06 1.16
C TRP A 45 3.88 -8.10 0.34
N VAL A 46 4.33 -7.70 -0.84
CA VAL A 46 5.02 -8.59 -1.76
C VAL A 46 6.42 -8.06 -2.02
N ASP A 47 7.43 -8.85 -1.65
CA ASP A 47 8.81 -8.53 -1.95
C ASP A 47 9.06 -8.88 -3.42
N GLU A 48 9.30 -7.87 -4.25
CA GLU A 48 9.41 -8.11 -5.69
C GLU A 48 10.64 -8.93 -6.06
N ASN A 49 11.65 -8.94 -5.21
CA ASN A 49 12.85 -9.74 -5.47
C ASN A 49 12.62 -11.21 -5.18
N LEU A 50 11.73 -11.51 -4.23
CA LEU A 50 11.39 -12.89 -3.88
C LEU A 50 10.27 -13.44 -4.74
N HIS A 51 9.41 -12.56 -5.25
CA HIS A 51 8.23 -12.98 -6.00
C HIS A 51 8.08 -12.22 -7.30
N PRO A 52 9.09 -12.33 -8.19
CA PRO A 52 9.00 -11.63 -9.48
C PRO A 52 7.84 -12.12 -10.33
N GLU A 53 7.41 -13.37 -10.13
CA GLU A 53 6.27 -13.91 -10.87
C GLU A 53 4.98 -13.15 -10.55
N ILE A 54 4.91 -12.52 -9.39
CA ILE A 54 3.74 -11.71 -9.03
C ILE A 54 3.93 -10.27 -9.52
N SER A 55 5.09 -9.69 -9.22
CA SER A 55 5.32 -8.27 -9.56
C SER A 55 5.28 -8.01 -11.06
N GLU A 56 5.66 -8.99 -11.87
CA GLU A 56 5.65 -8.83 -13.33
C GLU A 56 4.26 -8.66 -13.90
N ARG A 57 3.24 -8.99 -13.14
CA ARG A 57 1.85 -8.82 -13.58
C ARG A 57 1.33 -7.41 -13.36
N TYR A 58 2.12 -6.57 -12.69
CA TYR A 58 1.68 -5.22 -12.29
C TYR A 58 2.57 -4.18 -12.94
N ASP A 59 1.97 -3.05 -13.27
CA ASP A 59 2.68 -1.98 -13.98
C ASP A 59 3.12 -0.89 -13.00
N TYR A 60 4.38 -0.92 -12.62
CA TYR A 60 4.96 0.10 -11.77
C TYR A 60 6.48 0.12 -11.96
N TYR A 61 7.10 1.23 -11.59
CA TYR A 61 8.55 1.42 -11.75
C TYR A 61 9.29 1.65 -10.44
N HIS A 62 8.58 2.10 -9.42
CA HIS A 62 9.21 2.44 -8.14
C HIS A 62 8.50 1.75 -7.01
N VAL A 63 9.23 1.49 -5.93
CA VAL A 63 8.64 0.91 -4.73
C VAL A 63 8.76 1.91 -3.59
N PRO A 64 7.80 1.96 -2.67
CA PRO A 64 6.61 1.10 -2.64
C PRO A 64 5.59 1.50 -3.70
N SER A 65 4.86 0.52 -4.19
CA SER A 65 3.70 0.74 -5.05
C SER A 65 2.53 -0.04 -4.50
N MET A 66 1.37 0.60 -4.44
CA MET A 66 0.20 -0.02 -3.82
C MET A 66 -0.99 -0.01 -4.77
N PHE A 67 -1.60 -1.18 -4.89
CA PHE A 67 -2.73 -1.42 -5.78
C PHE A 67 -3.94 -1.83 -4.96
N VAL A 68 -5.11 -1.31 -5.34
CA VAL A 68 -6.38 -1.69 -4.71
C VAL A 68 -7.20 -2.41 -5.77
N ASP A 69 -7.48 -3.70 -5.53
CA ASP A 69 -8.17 -4.56 -6.49
C ASP A 69 -7.55 -4.47 -7.88
N GLY A 70 -6.22 -4.46 -7.93
CA GLY A 70 -5.48 -4.45 -9.19
C GLY A 70 -5.30 -3.09 -9.83
N VAL A 71 -5.85 -2.03 -9.23
CA VAL A 71 -5.71 -0.67 -9.76
C VAL A 71 -4.68 0.08 -8.95
N LYS A 72 -3.69 0.65 -9.63
CA LYS A 72 -2.63 1.39 -8.94
C LYS A 72 -3.17 2.68 -8.35
N VAL A 73 -3.01 2.84 -7.04
CA VAL A 73 -3.43 4.04 -6.33
C VAL A 73 -2.23 4.87 -5.89
N TYR A 74 -1.11 4.22 -5.61
CA TYR A 74 0.07 4.91 -5.11
C TYR A 74 1.33 4.27 -5.67
N GLU A 75 2.23 5.10 -6.11
CA GLU A 75 3.57 4.68 -6.48
C GLU A 75 4.52 5.77 -5.96
N ALA A 76 5.53 5.37 -5.20
CA ALA A 76 6.48 6.31 -4.63
C ALA A 76 7.30 6.98 -5.73
N HIS A 77 7.79 8.17 -5.43
CA HIS A 77 8.67 8.86 -6.35
C HIS A 77 9.93 9.30 -5.61
N ARG A 78 10.98 9.49 -6.36
CA ARG A 78 12.26 9.90 -5.81
C ARG A 78 12.10 11.25 -5.10
N GLY A 79 12.60 11.33 -3.88
CA GLY A 79 12.50 12.53 -3.08
C GLY A 79 11.20 12.73 -2.34
N GLU A 80 10.33 11.71 -2.37
CA GLU A 80 9.06 11.80 -1.68
C GLU A 80 9.26 12.00 -0.18
N LYS A 81 8.57 12.98 0.38
CA LYS A 81 8.65 13.29 1.81
C LYS A 81 7.60 12.52 2.59
N TYR A 82 7.83 12.39 3.89
CA TYR A 82 6.95 11.61 4.75
C TYR A 82 5.50 12.06 4.65
N GLU A 83 5.26 13.37 4.66
CA GLU A 83 3.91 13.90 4.61
C GLU A 83 3.19 13.55 3.31
N GLN A 84 3.93 13.58 2.20
CA GLN A 84 3.39 13.19 0.91
C GLN A 84 3.06 11.71 0.90
N CYS A 85 3.98 10.91 1.43
CA CYS A 85 3.79 9.47 1.54
C CYS A 85 2.56 9.15 2.39
N ARG A 86 2.42 9.83 3.53
CA ARG A 86 1.31 9.61 4.43
C ARG A 86 -0.03 9.89 3.76
N GLU A 87 -0.11 11.00 3.02
CA GLU A 87 -1.34 11.33 2.28
C GLU A 87 -1.65 10.27 1.22
N ASN A 88 -0.63 9.79 0.54
CA ASN A 88 -0.82 8.76 -0.48
C ASN A 88 -1.25 7.43 0.11
N VAL A 89 -0.64 7.04 1.24
CA VAL A 89 -1.03 5.79 1.93
C VAL A 89 -2.45 5.92 2.45
N LYS A 90 -2.81 7.09 2.97
CA LYS A 90 -4.18 7.34 3.41
C LYS A 90 -5.17 7.15 2.26
N ARG A 91 -4.82 7.66 1.08
CA ARG A 91 -5.68 7.51 -0.10
C ARG A 91 -5.87 6.03 -0.47
N VAL A 92 -4.80 5.23 -0.33
CA VAL A 92 -4.92 3.79 -0.58
C VAL A 92 -5.92 3.16 0.38
N LEU A 93 -5.82 3.50 1.67
CA LEU A 93 -6.72 2.95 2.67
C LEU A 93 -8.16 3.38 2.42
N GLU A 94 -8.36 4.64 2.05
CA GLU A 94 -9.69 5.14 1.75
C GLU A 94 -10.30 4.43 0.54
N GLU A 95 -9.49 4.18 -0.49
CA GLU A 95 -9.97 3.45 -1.66
C GLU A 95 -10.34 2.02 -1.30
N ALA A 96 -9.58 1.39 -0.42
CA ALA A 96 -9.86 0.03 -0.01
C ALA A 96 -11.16 -0.09 0.79
N LEU A 97 -11.55 1.00 1.45
CA LEU A 97 -12.75 1.01 2.28
C LEU A 97 -14.02 1.36 1.50
N LYS A 98 -13.90 1.75 0.26
CA LYS A 98 -15.08 2.12 -0.54
C LYS A 98 -15.94 0.92 -0.94
#